data_fc52ad374bcd00c94e290aa6d387ecae
#
_entry.id   fc52ad374bcd00c94e290aa6d387ecae
#
_cell.length_a   1.000
_cell.length_b   1.000
_cell.length_c   1.000
_cell.angle_alpha   90.00
_cell.angle_beta   90.00
_cell.angle_gamma   90.00
#
_symmetry.space_group_name_H-M   'P 1'
#
loop_
_entity.id
_entity.type
_entity.pdbx_description
1 polymer ?
#
loop_
_entity_poly.entity_id
_entity_poly.type
_entity_poly.pdbx_seq_one_letter_code
_entity_poly.pdbx_strand_id
1 'polypeptide(L)'
;MLTAQEALERLKQGNQRFVSGDTSHPKQLSHQQRAEMAEDQNPFAIVLGCSDSRVPAEMVFDQGLGDLFVIRVAGNIVAPSQVGSVEFAAARYDCAIVVVLGHSHCGAIKATIDTLMCPDCPPSANLMSIVNRVRPSVETLMQTELKNDLAKLSKHAVRSNVFASVNQLRHGSAVLENLXXXXXXXX
;
A
#
# COMPACT_ATOMS: atom_id res chain seq x y z
N MET A 1 -9.09 -14.00 17.40
CA MET A 1 -8.40 -12.80 16.85
C MET A 1 -6.99 -13.20 16.46
N LEU A 2 -6.58 -12.88 15.20
CA LEU A 2 -5.23 -13.19 14.74
C LEU A 2 -4.22 -12.25 15.40
N THR A 3 -3.03 -12.73 15.69
CA THR A 3 -1.90 -11.86 16.02
C THR A 3 -1.36 -11.20 14.75
N ALA A 4 -0.61 -10.11 14.89
CA ALA A 4 0.03 -9.45 13.75
C ALA A 4 0.95 -10.41 12.97
N GLN A 5 1.66 -11.29 13.69
CA GLN A 5 2.55 -12.26 13.07
C GLN A 5 1.78 -13.31 12.25
N GLU A 6 0.66 -13.82 12.79
CA GLU A 6 -0.21 -14.77 12.08
C GLU A 6 -0.84 -14.11 10.83
N ALA A 7 -1.28 -12.86 10.96
CA ALA A 7 -1.83 -12.09 9.82
C ALA A 7 -0.77 -11.90 8.72
N LEU A 8 0.45 -11.53 9.11
CA LEU A 8 1.55 -11.35 8.15
C LEU A 8 1.88 -12.68 7.45
N GLU A 9 1.93 -13.76 8.20
CA GLU A 9 2.21 -15.09 7.63
C GLU A 9 1.11 -15.51 6.66
N ARG A 10 -0.16 -15.25 6.99
CA ARG A 10 -1.30 -15.53 6.09
C ARG A 10 -1.14 -14.76 4.77
N LEU A 11 -0.76 -13.48 4.83
CA LEU A 11 -0.52 -12.67 3.63
C LEU A 11 0.65 -13.22 2.80
N LYS A 12 1.77 -13.59 3.45
CA LYS A 12 2.93 -14.16 2.76
C LYS A 12 2.58 -15.47 2.04
N GLN A 13 1.87 -16.36 2.71
CA GLN A 13 1.43 -17.62 2.11
C GLN A 13 0.50 -17.39 0.91
N GLY A 14 -0.41 -16.43 1.04
CA GLY A 14 -1.27 -16.04 -0.08
C GLY A 14 -0.46 -15.49 -1.25
N ASN A 15 0.54 -14.66 -0.97
CA ASN A 15 1.41 -14.13 -2.01
C ASN A 15 2.23 -15.26 -2.69
N GLN A 16 2.69 -16.24 -1.93
CA GLN A 16 3.38 -17.40 -2.50
C GLN A 16 2.48 -18.15 -3.47
N ARG A 17 1.20 -18.37 -3.13
CA ARG A 17 0.23 -19.01 -4.03
C ARG A 17 0.01 -18.16 -5.28
N PHE A 18 -0.11 -16.84 -5.14
CA PHE A 18 -0.25 -15.93 -6.28
C PHE A 18 0.95 -16.06 -7.23
N VAL A 19 2.17 -16.06 -6.68
CA VAL A 19 3.41 -16.15 -7.48
C VAL A 19 3.53 -17.51 -8.19
N SER A 20 3.14 -18.60 -7.50
CA SER A 20 3.20 -19.95 -8.10
C SER A 20 2.04 -20.22 -9.08
N GLY A 21 1.02 -19.36 -9.11
CA GLY A 21 -0.18 -19.59 -9.92
C GLY A 21 -1.18 -20.57 -9.29
N ASP A 22 -0.98 -20.93 -8.02
CA ASP A 22 -1.79 -21.92 -7.29
C ASP A 22 -2.77 -21.22 -6.33
N THR A 23 -3.51 -20.25 -6.84
CA THR A 23 -4.44 -19.45 -6.03
C THR A 23 -5.61 -20.31 -5.54
N SER A 24 -5.96 -20.14 -4.28
CA SER A 24 -6.94 -20.99 -3.58
C SER A 24 -8.31 -20.31 -3.38
N HIS A 25 -8.37 -18.99 -3.49
CA HIS A 25 -9.62 -18.29 -3.22
C HIS A 25 -10.58 -18.39 -4.40
N PRO A 26 -11.85 -18.66 -4.15
CA PRO A 26 -12.84 -18.70 -5.22
C PRO A 26 -12.96 -17.31 -5.86
N LYS A 27 -12.86 -17.28 -7.18
CA LYS A 27 -12.98 -16.03 -7.94
C LYS A 27 -14.39 -15.45 -7.89
N GLN A 28 -15.37 -16.29 -7.57
CA GLN A 28 -16.77 -15.89 -7.49
C GLN A 28 -17.43 -16.47 -6.24
N LEU A 29 -18.03 -15.59 -5.45
CA LEU A 29 -18.88 -15.97 -4.34
C LEU A 29 -20.31 -16.20 -4.84
N SER A 30 -21.02 -17.13 -4.22
CA SER A 30 -22.44 -17.32 -4.49
C SER A 30 -23.25 -16.08 -4.10
N HIS A 31 -24.45 -15.96 -4.63
CA HIS A 31 -25.35 -14.88 -4.27
C HIS A 31 -25.62 -14.86 -2.76
N GLN A 32 -25.82 -16.03 -2.17
CA GLN A 32 -26.08 -16.17 -0.74
C GLN A 32 -24.87 -15.67 0.10
N GLN A 33 -23.66 -16.08 -0.25
CA GLN A 33 -22.44 -15.65 0.46
C GLN A 33 -22.30 -14.12 0.40
N ARG A 34 -22.56 -13.52 -0.77
CA ARG A 34 -22.50 -12.04 -0.89
C ARG A 34 -23.57 -11.36 -0.05
N ALA A 35 -24.77 -11.93 0.02
CA ALA A 35 -25.87 -11.38 0.83
C ALA A 35 -25.52 -11.42 2.33
N GLU A 36 -24.93 -12.53 2.77
CA GLU A 36 -24.50 -12.68 4.18
C GLU A 36 -23.43 -11.65 4.57
N MET A 37 -22.58 -11.26 3.62
CA MET A 37 -21.50 -10.28 3.85
C MET A 37 -21.98 -8.82 3.70
N ALA A 38 -23.21 -8.60 3.23
CA ALA A 38 -23.67 -7.24 2.92
C ALA A 38 -23.89 -6.38 4.18
N GLU A 39 -24.15 -7.02 5.31
CA GLU A 39 -24.48 -6.29 6.55
C GLU A 39 -23.24 -5.84 7.34
N ASP A 40 -22.11 -6.56 7.22
CA ASP A 40 -20.90 -6.23 7.97
C ASP A 40 -19.67 -6.85 7.32
N GLN A 41 -18.49 -6.38 7.73
CA GLN A 41 -17.20 -6.90 7.27
C GLN A 41 -16.29 -7.15 8.47
N ASN A 42 -15.40 -8.12 8.34
CA ASN A 42 -14.47 -8.46 9.40
C ASN A 42 -13.06 -8.70 8.82
N PRO A 43 -12.44 -7.65 8.26
CA PRO A 43 -11.10 -7.79 7.68
C PRO A 43 -10.05 -8.07 8.77
N PHE A 44 -9.12 -8.98 8.47
CA PHE A 44 -8.04 -9.28 9.41
C PHE A 44 -6.83 -8.36 9.26
N ALA A 45 -6.74 -7.62 8.15
CA ALA A 45 -5.61 -6.75 7.86
C ALA A 45 -6.04 -5.53 7.04
N ILE A 46 -5.32 -4.42 7.22
CA ILE A 46 -5.48 -3.20 6.42
C ILE A 46 -4.32 -3.16 5.42
N VAL A 47 -4.60 -2.88 4.15
CA VAL A 47 -3.57 -2.73 3.12
C VAL A 47 -3.68 -1.34 2.49
N LEU A 48 -2.62 -0.54 2.58
CA LEU A 48 -2.47 0.70 1.81
C LEU A 48 -1.61 0.38 0.59
N GLY A 49 -2.20 0.44 -0.60
CA GLY A 49 -1.52 0.11 -1.84
C GLY A 49 -1.72 1.13 -2.95
N CYS A 50 -1.07 0.86 -4.08
CA CYS A 50 -1.22 1.71 -5.26
C CYS A 50 -2.54 1.42 -5.98
N SER A 51 -3.06 2.45 -6.69
CA SER A 51 -4.21 2.30 -7.58
C SER A 51 -3.88 1.54 -8.87
N ASP A 52 -2.62 1.19 -9.11
CA ASP A 52 -2.17 0.48 -10.31
C ASP A 52 -2.96 -0.82 -10.50
N SER A 53 -3.56 -0.99 -11.70
CA SER A 53 -4.47 -2.09 -11.99
C SER A 53 -3.82 -3.48 -11.93
N ARG A 54 -2.48 -3.53 -11.94
CA ARG A 54 -1.72 -4.79 -11.92
C ARG A 54 -1.53 -5.36 -10.51
N VAL A 55 -1.85 -4.57 -9.45
CA VAL A 55 -1.56 -4.96 -8.07
C VAL A 55 -2.78 -4.80 -7.13
N PRO A 56 -3.94 -5.39 -7.47
CA PRO A 56 -5.05 -5.42 -6.51
C PRO A 56 -4.66 -6.31 -5.32
N ALA A 57 -4.74 -5.76 -4.12
CA ALA A 57 -4.19 -6.40 -2.92
C ALA A 57 -4.80 -7.79 -2.68
N GLU A 58 -6.09 -7.92 -2.89
CA GLU A 58 -6.80 -9.20 -2.68
C GLU A 58 -6.26 -10.30 -3.59
N MET A 59 -5.90 -9.94 -4.83
CA MET A 59 -5.30 -10.91 -5.76
C MET A 59 -3.85 -11.21 -5.42
N VAL A 60 -3.06 -10.16 -5.13
CA VAL A 60 -1.63 -10.28 -4.83
C VAL A 60 -1.40 -11.15 -3.58
N PHE A 61 -2.32 -11.06 -2.61
CA PHE A 61 -2.23 -11.84 -1.36
C PHE A 61 -3.16 -13.06 -1.36
N ASP A 62 -3.82 -13.36 -2.48
CA ASP A 62 -4.76 -14.49 -2.61
C ASP A 62 -5.74 -14.55 -1.43
N GLN A 63 -6.43 -13.41 -1.20
CA GLN A 63 -7.42 -13.26 -0.14
C GLN A 63 -8.82 -13.09 -0.74
N GLY A 64 -9.83 -13.48 0.03
CA GLY A 64 -11.22 -13.42 -0.39
C GLY A 64 -11.87 -12.07 -0.13
N LEU A 65 -13.12 -11.94 -0.62
CA LEU A 65 -13.94 -10.78 -0.34
C LEU A 65 -14.17 -10.67 1.19
N GLY A 66 -13.93 -9.50 1.74
CA GLY A 66 -14.10 -9.24 3.18
C GLY A 66 -12.88 -9.50 4.04
N ASP A 67 -11.84 -10.18 3.50
CA ASP A 67 -10.63 -10.50 4.26
C ASP A 67 -9.74 -9.28 4.54
N LEU A 68 -9.71 -8.30 3.62
CA LEU A 68 -8.81 -7.15 3.70
C LEU A 68 -9.61 -5.84 3.65
N PHE A 69 -9.19 -4.86 4.46
CA PHE A 69 -9.63 -3.48 4.30
C PHE A 69 -8.58 -2.77 3.42
N VAL A 70 -8.96 -2.41 2.18
CA VAL A 70 -8.00 -1.96 1.18
C VAL A 70 -8.18 -0.47 0.88
N ILE A 71 -7.09 0.28 1.01
CA ILE A 71 -7.00 1.71 0.68
C ILE A 71 -6.06 1.83 -0.51
N ARG A 72 -6.52 2.43 -1.62
CA ARG A 72 -5.69 2.55 -2.83
C ARG A 72 -5.61 4.00 -3.29
N VAL A 73 -4.38 4.42 -3.56
CA VAL A 73 -4.10 5.75 -4.11
C VAL A 73 -2.79 5.66 -4.92
N ALA A 74 -2.70 6.42 -6.01
CA ALA A 74 -1.50 6.39 -6.87
C ALA A 74 -0.23 6.61 -6.02
N GLY A 75 0.74 5.70 -6.15
CA GLY A 75 2.01 5.77 -5.42
C GLY A 75 1.91 5.40 -3.94
N ASN A 76 0.84 4.75 -3.49
CA ASN A 76 0.63 4.35 -2.09
C ASN A 76 1.01 5.45 -1.09
N ILE A 77 0.71 6.71 -1.44
CA ILE A 77 1.04 7.89 -0.62
C ILE A 77 0.16 7.95 0.63
N VAL A 78 0.60 8.72 1.62
CA VAL A 78 -0.16 8.99 2.83
C VAL A 78 -0.60 10.45 2.81
N ALA A 79 -1.91 10.68 2.78
CA ALA A 79 -2.55 11.98 2.89
C ALA A 79 -3.63 11.88 3.98
N PRO A 80 -4.22 12.98 4.44
CA PRO A 80 -5.17 12.90 5.56
C PRO A 80 -6.31 11.90 5.36
N SER A 81 -6.83 11.75 4.15
CA SER A 81 -7.90 10.78 3.87
C SER A 81 -7.44 9.33 4.00
N GLN A 82 -6.18 9.04 3.63
CA GLN A 82 -5.62 7.70 3.81
C GLN A 82 -5.39 7.39 5.29
N VAL A 83 -4.85 8.36 6.05
CA VAL A 83 -4.69 8.22 7.51
C VAL A 83 -6.05 7.96 8.15
N GLY A 84 -7.05 8.80 7.83
CA GLY A 84 -8.40 8.65 8.38
C GLY A 84 -9.02 7.30 8.04
N SER A 85 -8.77 6.76 6.84
CA SER A 85 -9.26 5.44 6.44
C SER A 85 -8.60 4.32 7.27
N VAL A 86 -7.29 4.44 7.53
CA VAL A 86 -6.57 3.48 8.39
C VAL A 86 -7.08 3.57 9.82
N GLU A 87 -7.23 4.79 10.36
CA GLU A 87 -7.79 5.02 11.71
C GLU A 87 -9.18 4.40 11.85
N PHE A 88 -10.04 4.65 10.85
CA PHE A 88 -11.41 4.12 10.83
C PHE A 88 -11.40 2.60 10.93
N ALA A 89 -10.61 1.94 10.07
CA ALA A 89 -10.57 0.48 10.06
C ALA A 89 -9.95 -0.08 11.34
N ALA A 90 -8.87 0.55 11.83
CA ALA A 90 -8.18 0.12 13.05
C ALA A 90 -9.05 0.27 14.31
N ALA A 91 -9.93 1.28 14.32
CA ALA A 91 -10.83 1.52 15.46
C ALA A 91 -12.11 0.67 15.41
N ARG A 92 -12.50 0.23 14.19
CA ARG A 92 -13.79 -0.43 13.99
C ARG A 92 -13.69 -1.95 13.89
N TYR A 93 -12.59 -2.44 13.35
CA TYR A 93 -12.42 -3.87 13.06
C TYR A 93 -11.20 -4.41 13.81
N ASP A 94 -11.19 -5.71 14.04
CA ASP A 94 -10.08 -6.38 14.72
C ASP A 94 -8.92 -6.65 13.76
N CYS A 95 -8.51 -5.63 12.98
CA CYS A 95 -7.40 -5.74 12.05
C CYS A 95 -6.08 -5.90 12.81
N ALA A 96 -5.43 -7.02 12.59
CA ALA A 96 -4.20 -7.38 13.31
C ALA A 96 -2.96 -6.63 12.83
N ILE A 97 -2.99 -6.10 11.59
CA ILE A 97 -1.80 -5.51 10.95
C ILE A 97 -2.19 -4.47 9.89
N VAL A 98 -1.35 -3.47 9.72
CA VAL A 98 -1.41 -2.53 8.59
C VAL A 98 -0.20 -2.82 7.69
N VAL A 99 -0.43 -3.03 6.40
CA VAL A 99 0.62 -3.29 5.40
C VAL A 99 0.62 -2.18 4.37
N VAL A 100 1.80 -1.63 4.06
CA VAL A 100 1.99 -0.72 2.92
C VAL A 100 2.58 -1.52 1.76
N LEU A 101 1.87 -1.54 0.64
CA LEU A 101 2.25 -2.32 -0.53
C LEU A 101 2.69 -1.40 -1.68
N GLY A 102 4.00 -1.39 -1.97
CA GLY A 102 4.56 -0.78 -3.17
C GLY A 102 4.73 -1.82 -4.27
N HIS A 103 5.05 -1.37 -5.49
CA HIS A 103 5.25 -2.29 -6.61
C HIS A 103 6.25 -1.73 -7.61
N SER A 104 6.89 -2.62 -8.36
CA SER A 104 7.81 -2.24 -9.44
C SER A 104 7.05 -1.50 -10.57
N HIS A 105 7.77 -0.66 -11.28
CA HIS A 105 7.23 0.14 -12.41
C HIS A 105 6.04 1.02 -12.01
N CYS A 106 6.08 1.57 -10.79
CA CYS A 106 5.01 2.45 -10.31
C CYS A 106 4.99 3.76 -11.10
N GLY A 107 3.84 4.07 -11.70
CA GLY A 107 3.67 5.29 -12.51
C GLY A 107 3.86 6.58 -11.71
N ALA A 108 3.46 6.60 -10.44
CA ALA A 108 3.62 7.80 -9.60
C ALA A 108 5.09 8.05 -9.26
N ILE A 109 5.86 6.99 -9.02
CA ILE A 109 7.32 7.10 -8.81
C ILE A 109 7.98 7.64 -10.09
N LYS A 110 7.61 7.06 -11.25
CA LYS A 110 8.13 7.54 -12.54
C LYS A 110 7.79 9.02 -12.76
N ALA A 111 6.54 9.41 -12.55
CA ALA A 111 6.11 10.80 -12.73
C ALA A 111 6.89 11.76 -11.81
N THR A 112 7.22 11.31 -10.58
CA THR A 112 8.02 12.13 -9.66
C THR A 112 9.46 12.29 -10.18
N ILE A 113 10.07 11.19 -10.64
CA ILE A 113 11.43 11.24 -11.23
C ILE A 113 11.43 12.19 -12.44
N ASP A 114 10.47 12.02 -13.35
CA ASP A 114 10.37 12.86 -14.57
C ASP A 114 10.22 14.36 -14.21
N THR A 115 9.38 14.65 -13.21
CA THR A 115 9.16 16.05 -12.75
C THR A 115 10.45 16.65 -12.17
N LEU A 116 11.22 15.86 -11.42
CA LEU A 116 12.48 16.32 -10.83
C LEU A 116 13.56 16.51 -11.90
N MET A 117 13.49 15.73 -12.99
CA MET A 117 14.44 15.86 -14.11
C MET A 117 14.09 17.01 -15.06
N CYS A 118 12.83 17.47 -15.07
CA CYS A 118 12.37 18.59 -15.90
C CYS A 118 11.57 19.58 -15.06
N PRO A 119 12.25 20.46 -14.29
CA PRO A 119 11.55 21.41 -13.42
C PRO A 119 10.64 22.39 -14.20
N ASP A 120 10.95 22.63 -15.46
CA ASP A 120 10.17 23.52 -16.33
C ASP A 120 8.96 22.82 -16.98
N CYS A 121 8.73 21.53 -16.66
CA CYS A 121 7.65 20.72 -17.21
C CYS A 121 6.71 20.25 -16.08
N PRO A 122 6.10 21.15 -15.29
CA PRO A 122 5.31 20.71 -14.15
C PRO A 122 4.06 19.96 -14.60
N PRO A 123 3.69 18.91 -13.87
CA PRO A 123 2.42 18.23 -14.12
C PRO A 123 1.25 19.10 -13.63
N SER A 124 0.02 18.63 -13.84
CA SER A 124 -1.17 19.34 -13.32
C SER A 124 -1.09 19.50 -11.79
N ALA A 125 -1.79 20.49 -11.26
CA ALA A 125 -1.79 20.79 -9.82
C ALA A 125 -2.23 19.56 -8.98
N ASN A 126 -3.19 18.79 -9.48
CA ASN A 126 -3.68 17.61 -8.76
C ASN A 126 -2.65 16.47 -8.76
N LEU A 127 -1.98 16.25 -9.90
CA LEU A 127 -0.89 15.27 -9.96
C LEU A 127 0.28 15.72 -9.10
N MET A 128 0.55 17.03 -9.04
CA MET A 128 1.60 17.59 -8.18
C MET A 128 1.36 17.27 -6.70
N SER A 129 0.10 17.13 -6.25
CA SER A 129 -0.19 16.75 -4.85
C SER A 129 0.33 15.34 -4.52
N ILE A 130 0.35 14.45 -5.52
CA ILE A 130 0.93 13.11 -5.38
C ILE A 130 2.46 13.19 -5.46
N VAL A 131 2.97 13.87 -6.49
CA VAL A 131 4.42 14.06 -6.71
C VAL A 131 5.09 14.63 -5.45
N ASN A 132 4.50 15.64 -4.83
CA ASN A 132 5.07 16.29 -3.64
C ASN A 132 5.16 15.34 -2.44
N ARG A 133 4.30 14.33 -2.36
CA ARG A 133 4.35 13.33 -1.28
C ARG A 133 5.39 12.25 -1.55
N VAL A 134 5.61 11.92 -2.82
CA VAL A 134 6.64 10.94 -3.23
C VAL A 134 8.04 11.58 -3.27
N ARG A 135 8.11 12.89 -3.57
CA ARG A 135 9.34 13.65 -3.82
C ARG A 135 10.46 13.39 -2.79
N PRO A 136 10.21 13.44 -1.47
CA PRO A 136 11.30 13.22 -0.50
C PRO A 136 11.97 11.85 -0.64
N SER A 137 11.21 10.83 -1.10
CA SER A 137 11.73 9.48 -1.31
C SER A 137 12.61 9.37 -2.55
N VAL A 138 12.52 10.32 -3.47
CA VAL A 138 13.27 10.32 -4.74
C VAL A 138 14.45 11.29 -4.70
N GLU A 139 14.24 12.50 -4.17
CA GLU A 139 15.25 13.58 -4.17
C GLU A 139 16.58 13.14 -3.55
N THR A 140 16.51 12.49 -2.41
CA THR A 140 17.71 12.01 -1.70
C THR A 140 18.50 11.03 -2.57
N LEU A 141 17.78 10.13 -3.25
CA LEU A 141 18.41 9.12 -4.12
C LEU A 141 19.03 9.77 -5.36
N MET A 142 18.43 10.83 -5.88
CA MET A 142 18.97 11.57 -7.04
C MET A 142 20.27 12.32 -6.73
N GLN A 143 20.61 12.48 -5.44
CA GLN A 143 21.90 13.06 -5.03
C GLN A 143 23.01 12.02 -5.00
N THR A 144 22.70 10.75 -5.29
CA THR A 144 23.67 9.65 -5.30
C THR A 144 23.95 9.20 -6.74
N GLU A 145 24.87 8.25 -6.88
CA GLU A 145 25.19 7.64 -8.19
C GLU A 145 23.99 6.95 -8.84
N LEU A 146 22.91 6.69 -8.08
CA LEU A 146 21.70 6.09 -8.63
C LEU A 146 21.05 6.95 -9.72
N LYS A 147 21.30 8.26 -9.72
CA LYS A 147 20.78 9.16 -10.78
C LYS A 147 21.22 8.74 -12.19
N ASN A 148 22.33 8.02 -12.29
CA ASN A 148 22.90 7.58 -13.57
C ASN A 148 22.29 6.25 -14.08
N ASP A 149 21.39 5.64 -13.29
CA ASP A 149 20.74 4.36 -13.64
C ASP A 149 19.25 4.45 -13.22
N LEU A 150 18.41 4.90 -14.15
CA LEU A 150 17.00 5.14 -13.87
C LEU A 150 16.25 3.89 -13.41
N ALA A 151 16.66 2.69 -13.85
CA ALA A 151 16.03 1.45 -13.42
C ALA A 151 16.33 1.17 -11.96
N LYS A 152 17.58 1.32 -11.55
CA LYS A 152 17.96 1.18 -10.13
C LYS A 152 17.36 2.29 -9.29
N LEU A 153 17.41 3.54 -9.77
CA LEU A 153 16.80 4.68 -9.08
C LEU A 153 15.33 4.39 -8.78
N SER A 154 14.57 3.98 -9.80
CA SER A 154 13.13 3.67 -9.65
C SER A 154 12.89 2.57 -8.62
N LYS A 155 13.69 1.49 -8.68
CA LYS A 155 13.58 0.37 -7.73
C LYS A 155 13.80 0.83 -6.28
N HIS A 156 14.86 1.63 -6.05
CA HIS A 156 15.16 2.16 -4.72
C HIS A 156 14.10 3.18 -4.27
N ALA A 157 13.60 4.01 -5.19
CA ALA A 157 12.57 5.00 -4.90
C ALA A 157 11.26 4.34 -4.45
N VAL A 158 10.85 3.23 -5.09
CA VAL A 158 9.68 2.45 -4.65
C VAL A 158 9.85 2.02 -3.19
N ARG A 159 11.00 1.44 -2.85
CA ARG A 159 11.27 0.97 -1.48
C ARG A 159 11.29 2.13 -0.48
N SER A 160 11.99 3.22 -0.83
CA SER A 160 12.05 4.43 0.00
C SER A 160 10.66 4.99 0.26
N ASN A 161 9.81 5.02 -0.77
CA ASN A 161 8.44 5.53 -0.65
C ASN A 161 7.57 4.64 0.26
N VAL A 162 7.75 3.31 0.22
CA VAL A 162 7.06 2.40 1.15
C VAL A 162 7.47 2.71 2.59
N PHE A 163 8.78 2.85 2.85
CA PHE A 163 9.26 3.17 4.19
C PHE A 163 8.76 4.54 4.67
N ALA A 164 8.74 5.54 3.78
CA ALA A 164 8.22 6.88 4.11
C ALA A 164 6.73 6.80 4.47
N SER A 165 5.94 6.03 3.72
CA SER A 165 4.51 5.85 3.99
C SER A 165 4.27 5.13 5.33
N VAL A 166 5.04 4.07 5.62
CA VAL A 166 4.98 3.36 6.91
C VAL A 166 5.30 4.32 8.06
N ASN A 167 6.39 5.09 7.92
CA ASN A 167 6.83 6.03 8.94
C ASN A 167 5.76 7.11 9.19
N GLN A 168 5.16 7.62 8.11
CA GLN A 168 4.13 8.64 8.19
C GLN A 168 2.84 8.11 8.86
N LEU A 169 2.45 6.85 8.57
CA LEU A 169 1.31 6.24 9.27
C LEU A 169 1.62 6.04 10.76
N ARG A 170 2.83 5.59 11.10
CA ARG A 170 3.21 5.32 12.50
C ARG A 170 3.26 6.59 13.35
N HIS A 171 3.76 7.69 12.79
CA HIS A 171 4.06 8.91 13.55
C HIS A 171 3.19 10.11 13.17
N GLY A 172 2.34 9.95 12.17
CA GLY A 172 1.44 11.01 11.72
C GLY A 172 0.05 10.99 12.33
N SER A 173 -0.19 10.04 13.26
CA SER A 173 -1.50 9.86 13.89
C SER A 173 -1.33 9.38 15.32
N ALA A 174 -1.80 10.16 16.27
CA ALA A 174 -1.81 9.77 17.69
C ALA A 174 -2.66 8.50 17.92
N VAL A 175 -3.70 8.30 17.13
CA VAL A 175 -4.53 7.08 17.19
C VAL A 175 -3.69 5.85 16.82
N LEU A 176 -3.00 5.91 15.68
CA LEU A 176 -2.21 4.78 15.18
C LEU A 176 -0.96 4.53 16.03
N GLU A 177 -0.34 5.58 16.57
CA GLU A 177 0.79 5.43 17.51
C GLU A 177 0.40 4.61 18.72
N ASN A 178 -0.79 4.85 19.24
CA ASN A 178 -1.28 4.16 20.44
C ASN A 178 -1.68 2.70 20.15
N LEU A 179 -1.98 2.37 18.87
CA LEU A 179 -2.43 1.01 18.53
C LEU A 179 -1.28 0.05 18.25
N UNK A 180 -0.16 0.68 18.02
CA UNK A 180 0.99 -0.11 17.92
C UNK A 180 1.05 -1.12 16.87
N UNK A 181 0.26 -0.75 16.13
CA UNK A 181 0.22 -1.70 15.17
C UNK A 181 1.42 -1.71 14.43
N UNK A 182 1.84 -2.59 14.49
CA UNK A 182 2.97 -2.72 13.84
C UNK A 182 2.90 -2.68 12.41
N UNK A 183 3.23 -1.98 12.07
CA UNK A 183 3.25 -1.82 10.77
C UNK A 183 4.33 -2.57 10.20
N UNK A 184 4.06 -3.34 9.81
CA UNK A 184 5.05 -4.01 9.20
C UNK A 184 5.18 -3.64 7.82
N UNK A 185 5.91 -3.35 7.62
CA UNK A 185 6.19 -2.96 6.37
C UNK A 185 6.62 -4.02 5.53
N UNK A 186 6.09 -4.23 4.90
CA UNK A 186 6.64 -5.13 4.08
C UNK A 186 7.07 -4.68 2.81
N UNK A 187 7.50 -4.90 2.56
CA UNK A 187 8.05 -4.66 1.40
C UNK A 187 7.68 -5.17 0.20
#